data_ee64caf9ef2df3d8989d56e5ccafad16
#
_entry.id   ee64caf9ef2df3d8989d56e5ccafad16
#
_cell.length_a   1.000
_cell.length_b   1.000
_cell.length_c   1.000
_cell.angle_alpha   90.00
_cell.angle_beta   90.00
_cell.angle_gamma   90.00
#
_symmetry.space_group_name_H-M   'P 1'
#
loop_
_entity.id
_entity.type
_entity.pdbx_description
1 polymer ?
#
loop_
_entity_poly.entity_id
_entity_poly.type
_entity_poly.pdbx_seq_one_letter_code
_entity_poly.pdbx_strand_id
1 'polypeptide(L)'
;MKTRISARAVRRIRRIRPRPLPLLAFTGATVLALCGAVLVPARGGGAPPPRTVSAWLPYWAQEGAYQDALAHADQLRTVSPFWYETKSATRVDGHPGAGERRIIDGLHAAGIQVVPTVMEQMKPGVLAALLTSPDRRAEHITALLDLVGSRAYDGIDLDYESIASTGDATYRAVGAGYTALVRDLCSRLHALGKVCFATVNPKTATTGRVWEYGSLGQVADRVRIMAYNLHYATGTPGPLSSTAWYDEILRRATAEIPVEKIEMGLPAYGWDWAEGSDEGARHLTSKGAEVLREAVDAPYGLDPASQTPHFTYQEGGTVRTVWYQDARGTEAHLPVLSRYGVHNTVLWALDFEDPGLWSVLARGA
;
A
#
# COMPACT_ATOMS: atom_id res chain seq x y z
N MET A 1 -35.43 -32.66 32.90
CA MET A 1 -34.50 -33.57 33.60
C MET A 1 -33.32 -32.68 34.04
N LYS A 2 -33.25 -32.40 35.35
CA LYS A 2 -32.26 -31.51 35.96
C LYS A 2 -31.05 -32.35 36.36
N THR A 3 -29.85 -31.98 35.93
CA THR A 3 -28.60 -32.58 36.46
C THR A 3 -27.75 -31.45 37.05
N ARG A 4 -27.49 -31.58 38.33
CA ARG A 4 -26.69 -30.72 39.20
C ARG A 4 -25.21 -30.95 38.93
N ILE A 5 -24.42 -29.88 38.90
CA ILE A 5 -22.96 -29.91 38.92
C ILE A 5 -22.48 -29.48 40.32
N SER A 6 -21.69 -30.35 40.94
CA SER A 6 -21.11 -30.27 42.28
C SER A 6 -19.89 -29.32 42.31
N ALA A 7 -19.86 -28.53 43.38
CA ALA A 7 -18.68 -27.74 43.78
C ALA A 7 -17.72 -28.63 44.64
N ARG A 8 -16.39 -28.50 44.43
CA ARG A 8 -15.33 -28.52 45.46
C ARG A 8 -13.94 -28.68 44.86
N ALA A 9 -13.09 -27.68 45.03
CA ALA A 9 -11.78 -27.91 45.72
C ALA A 9 -11.01 -26.57 45.79
N VAL A 10 -11.09 -25.97 46.98
CA VAL A 10 -10.18 -24.89 47.39
C VAL A 10 -8.86 -25.53 47.84
N ARG A 11 -7.73 -25.27 47.18
CA ARG A 11 -6.38 -25.62 47.67
C ARG A 11 -5.71 -24.38 48.26
N ARG A 12 -5.37 -24.54 49.57
CA ARG A 12 -4.62 -23.60 50.42
C ARG A 12 -3.22 -23.34 49.83
N ILE A 13 -2.88 -22.07 49.65
CA ILE A 13 -1.52 -21.60 49.39
C ILE A 13 -0.81 -21.40 50.74
N ARG A 14 0.25 -22.15 51.01
CA ARG A 14 1.14 -21.98 52.17
C ARG A 14 2.05 -20.75 51.91
N ARG A 15 2.01 -19.83 52.85
CA ARG A 15 2.98 -18.72 52.94
C ARG A 15 4.34 -19.27 53.35
N ILE A 16 5.37 -19.04 52.52
CA ILE A 16 6.78 -19.25 52.85
C ILE A 16 7.35 -17.93 53.34
N ARG A 17 7.90 -17.93 54.58
CA ARG A 17 8.60 -16.80 55.16
C ARG A 17 10.04 -16.79 54.63
N PRO A 18 10.63 -15.63 54.31
CA PRO A 18 12.06 -15.53 53.98
C PRO A 18 12.93 -15.59 55.23
N ARG A 19 14.04 -16.31 55.16
CA ARG A 19 15.14 -16.31 56.15
C ARG A 19 16.09 -15.18 55.82
N PRO A 20 16.72 -14.54 56.87
CA PRO A 20 17.74 -13.53 56.64
C PRO A 20 19.10 -14.13 56.28
N LEU A 21 19.79 -13.59 55.30
CA LEU A 21 21.16 -13.85 54.94
C LEU A 21 22.10 -12.88 55.62
N PRO A 22 23.34 -13.29 56.03
CA PRO A 22 24.26 -12.44 56.77
C PRO A 22 24.96 -11.40 55.90
N LEU A 23 25.19 -10.23 56.48
CA LEU A 23 26.05 -9.17 55.96
C LEU A 23 27.50 -9.63 55.85
N LEU A 24 28.05 -9.63 54.65
CA LEU A 24 29.49 -9.62 54.40
C LEU A 24 29.91 -8.23 53.96
N ALA A 25 30.71 -7.59 54.80
CA ALA A 25 31.36 -6.32 54.52
C ALA A 25 32.45 -6.52 53.46
N PHE A 26 32.34 -5.84 52.31
CA PHE A 26 33.43 -5.70 51.37
C PHE A 26 33.91 -4.23 51.36
N THR A 27 35.18 -4.09 51.69
CA THR A 27 35.96 -2.86 51.66
C THR A 27 36.11 -2.33 50.20
N GLY A 28 36.01 -1.05 50.12
CA GLY A 28 35.97 -0.32 48.84
C GLY A 28 37.24 -0.40 47.97
N ALA A 29 36.98 -0.45 46.68
CA ALA A 29 37.88 0.06 45.66
C ALA A 29 37.03 0.90 44.70
N THR A 30 37.21 2.21 44.77
CA THR A 30 36.55 3.19 43.92
C THR A 30 37.18 3.10 42.53
N VAL A 31 36.55 2.39 41.59
CA VAL A 31 36.90 2.49 40.18
C VAL A 31 36.07 3.63 39.58
N LEU A 32 36.72 4.74 39.29
CA LEU A 32 36.16 5.80 38.44
C LEU A 32 35.98 5.26 37.03
N ALA A 33 34.77 4.84 36.72
CA ALA A 33 34.38 4.62 35.33
C ALA A 33 34.14 5.99 34.66
N LEU A 34 35.08 6.42 33.83
CA LEU A 34 34.87 7.50 32.88
C LEU A 34 33.81 7.00 31.86
N CYS A 35 32.56 7.34 32.08
CA CYS A 35 31.52 7.28 31.03
C CYS A 35 31.86 8.34 29.97
N GLY A 36 32.61 7.92 28.96
CA GLY A 36 32.72 8.66 27.72
C GLY A 36 31.34 8.74 27.09
N ALA A 37 30.65 9.88 27.23
CA ALA A 37 29.47 10.17 26.43
C ALA A 37 29.92 10.22 24.97
N VAL A 38 29.61 9.16 24.21
CA VAL A 38 29.67 9.20 22.74
C VAL A 38 28.61 10.21 22.34
N LEU A 39 29.02 11.43 22.07
CA LEU A 39 28.22 12.44 21.37
C LEU A 39 27.98 11.87 19.98
N VAL A 40 26.82 11.19 19.78
CA VAL A 40 26.29 10.95 18.47
C VAL A 40 26.02 12.34 17.88
N PRO A 41 26.69 12.75 16.79
CA PRO A 41 26.39 14.03 16.18
C PRO A 41 24.91 14.05 15.82
N ALA A 42 24.17 15.04 16.34
CA ALA A 42 22.84 15.35 15.86
C ALA A 42 22.99 15.55 14.35
N ARG A 43 22.37 14.64 13.57
CA ARG A 43 22.28 14.83 12.11
C ARG A 43 21.65 16.19 11.91
N GLY A 44 22.42 17.10 11.28
CA GLY A 44 21.97 18.44 10.98
C GLY A 44 20.60 18.37 10.30
N GLY A 45 19.65 19.17 10.81
CA GLY A 45 18.30 19.28 10.28
C GLY A 45 18.30 19.95 8.91
N GLY A 46 18.80 19.24 7.89
CA GLY A 46 18.48 19.56 6.49
C GLY A 46 17.01 19.20 6.24
N ALA A 47 16.34 19.95 5.37
CA ALA A 47 15.00 19.58 4.92
C ALA A 47 15.03 18.12 4.43
N PRO A 48 13.98 17.31 4.67
CA PRO A 48 13.92 15.96 4.18
C PRO A 48 14.07 15.95 2.64
N PRO A 49 14.70 14.92 2.05
CA PRO A 49 14.84 14.87 0.60
C PRO A 49 13.46 14.84 -0.07
N PRO A 50 13.32 15.41 -1.28
CA PRO A 50 12.09 15.34 -2.04
C PRO A 50 11.63 13.89 -2.20
N ARG A 51 10.32 13.65 -2.20
CA ARG A 51 9.78 12.32 -2.44
C ARG A 51 9.91 11.94 -3.90
N THR A 52 10.21 10.67 -4.14
CA THR A 52 10.07 10.09 -5.47
C THR A 52 8.63 9.66 -5.65
N VAL A 53 7.94 10.24 -6.61
CA VAL A 53 6.52 10.00 -6.85
C VAL A 53 6.35 9.17 -8.11
N SER A 54 5.60 8.08 -7.97
CA SER A 54 4.99 7.33 -9.07
C SER A 54 3.48 7.49 -9.01
N ALA A 55 2.76 7.19 -10.08
CA ALA A 55 1.30 7.26 -10.06
C ALA A 55 0.65 6.26 -11.01
N TRP A 56 -0.55 5.82 -10.67
CA TRP A 56 -1.40 5.07 -11.59
C TRP A 56 -2.25 6.01 -12.44
N LEU A 57 -2.39 5.66 -13.72
CA LEU A 57 -3.20 6.33 -14.71
C LEU A 57 -4.42 5.45 -15.03
N PRO A 58 -5.61 5.78 -14.50
CA PRO A 58 -6.82 4.98 -14.73
C PRO A 58 -7.28 5.04 -16.18
N TYR A 59 -7.61 3.89 -16.80
CA TYR A 59 -8.07 3.87 -18.21
C TYR A 59 -9.41 4.59 -18.40
N TRP A 60 -10.28 4.62 -17.39
CA TRP A 60 -11.59 5.30 -17.44
C TRP A 60 -11.52 6.83 -17.25
N ALA A 61 -10.36 7.36 -16.83
CA ALA A 61 -10.06 8.80 -16.73
C ALA A 61 -8.79 9.16 -17.52
N GLN A 62 -8.46 8.38 -18.55
CA GLN A 62 -7.15 8.34 -19.20
C GLN A 62 -6.65 9.72 -19.67
N GLU A 63 -7.51 10.54 -20.31
CA GLU A 63 -7.08 11.82 -20.83
C GLU A 63 -6.77 12.82 -19.71
N GLY A 64 -7.66 12.94 -18.71
CA GLY A 64 -7.42 13.82 -17.55
C GLY A 64 -6.15 13.42 -16.81
N ALA A 65 -6.00 12.13 -16.51
CA ALA A 65 -4.82 11.58 -15.85
C ALA A 65 -3.51 11.76 -16.66
N TYR A 66 -3.58 11.72 -17.99
CA TYR A 66 -2.43 11.99 -18.85
C TYR A 66 -2.03 13.48 -18.82
N GLN A 67 -2.99 14.39 -18.90
CA GLN A 67 -2.71 15.84 -18.81
C GLN A 67 -2.17 16.20 -17.44
N ASP A 68 -2.70 15.61 -16.38
CA ASP A 68 -2.22 15.77 -15.02
C ASP A 68 -0.77 15.27 -14.86
N ALA A 69 -0.45 14.10 -15.41
CA ALA A 69 0.93 13.61 -15.43
C ALA A 69 1.90 14.55 -16.13
N LEU A 70 1.50 15.16 -17.25
CA LEU A 70 2.32 16.14 -17.96
C LEU A 70 2.50 17.43 -17.17
N ALA A 71 1.45 17.88 -16.48
CA ALA A 71 1.50 19.09 -15.64
C ALA A 71 2.46 18.95 -14.44
N HIS A 72 2.72 17.72 -13.98
CA HIS A 72 3.56 17.42 -12.83
C HIS A 72 4.76 16.53 -13.18
N ALA A 73 5.23 16.61 -14.43
CA ALA A 73 6.32 15.76 -14.94
C ALA A 73 7.64 15.97 -14.19
N ASP A 74 7.88 17.13 -13.62
CA ASP A 74 9.04 17.43 -12.78
C ASP A 74 9.08 16.67 -11.45
N GLN A 75 7.94 16.19 -10.97
CA GLN A 75 7.80 15.41 -9.73
C GLN A 75 7.61 13.91 -9.98
N LEU A 76 7.12 13.52 -11.18
CA LEU A 76 6.79 12.15 -11.51
C LEU A 76 8.00 11.39 -12.08
N ARG A 77 8.31 10.24 -11.50
CA ARG A 77 9.30 9.30 -12.01
C ARG A 77 8.72 8.25 -12.94
N THR A 78 7.58 7.69 -12.55
CA THR A 78 6.94 6.59 -13.25
C THR A 78 5.44 6.79 -13.28
N VAL A 79 4.85 6.57 -14.42
CA VAL A 79 3.40 6.41 -14.58
C VAL A 79 3.10 4.96 -14.92
N SER A 80 2.14 4.39 -14.20
CA SER A 80 1.66 3.02 -14.42
C SER A 80 0.23 3.08 -14.97
N PRO A 81 0.08 3.07 -16.31
CA PRO A 81 -1.26 2.99 -16.90
C PRO A 81 -1.96 1.70 -16.48
N PHE A 82 -3.15 1.83 -15.92
CA PHE A 82 -3.98 0.73 -15.44
C PHE A 82 -4.75 0.11 -16.62
N TRP A 83 -4.00 -0.50 -17.55
CA TRP A 83 -4.49 -0.78 -18.89
C TRP A 83 -4.81 -2.25 -19.18
N TYR A 84 -4.27 -3.19 -18.40
CA TYR A 84 -4.34 -4.60 -18.77
C TYR A 84 -4.90 -5.45 -17.65
N GLU A 85 -5.52 -6.55 -18.07
CA GLU A 85 -6.00 -7.59 -17.16
C GLU A 85 -5.71 -8.98 -17.71
N THR A 86 -5.39 -9.93 -16.82
CA THR A 86 -5.20 -11.32 -17.20
C THR A 86 -6.50 -12.12 -17.03
N LYS A 87 -6.89 -12.86 -18.06
CA LYS A 87 -8.07 -13.75 -18.04
C LYS A 87 -7.70 -15.22 -17.88
N SER A 88 -6.47 -15.58 -18.21
CA SER A 88 -5.90 -16.94 -18.09
C SER A 88 -4.38 -16.87 -18.12
N ALA A 89 -3.70 -18.01 -18.09
CA ALA A 89 -2.25 -18.06 -18.19
C ALA A 89 -1.69 -17.42 -19.47
N THR A 90 -2.43 -17.49 -20.58
CA THR A 90 -1.95 -17.03 -21.90
C THR A 90 -2.70 -15.82 -22.45
N ARG A 91 -3.71 -15.33 -21.71
CA ARG A 91 -4.56 -14.24 -22.22
C ARG A 91 -4.44 -13.01 -21.34
N VAL A 92 -3.90 -11.96 -21.94
CA VAL A 92 -3.83 -10.61 -21.38
C VAL A 92 -4.65 -9.70 -22.28
N ASP A 93 -5.71 -9.12 -21.74
CA ASP A 93 -6.62 -8.22 -22.46
C ASP A 93 -6.31 -6.77 -22.12
N GLY A 94 -6.43 -5.86 -23.08
CA GLY A 94 -6.34 -4.42 -22.87
C GLY A 94 -7.71 -3.79 -22.65
N HIS A 95 -7.81 -2.86 -21.71
CA HIS A 95 -8.95 -1.96 -21.56
C HIS A 95 -9.01 -0.95 -22.72
N PRO A 96 -10.13 -0.23 -22.92
CA PRO A 96 -10.22 0.81 -23.93
C PRO A 96 -9.09 1.84 -23.79
N GLY A 97 -8.39 2.13 -24.88
CA GLY A 97 -7.23 3.03 -24.89
C GLY A 97 -5.91 2.41 -24.44
N ALA A 98 -5.88 1.12 -24.10
CA ALA A 98 -4.65 0.44 -23.70
C ALA A 98 -3.58 0.48 -24.82
N GLY A 99 -2.37 0.87 -24.46
CA GLY A 99 -1.24 0.95 -25.39
C GLY A 99 -1.32 2.15 -26.36
N GLU A 100 -2.08 3.18 -26.03
CA GLU A 100 -2.16 4.40 -26.85
C GLU A 100 -0.78 5.06 -26.99
N ARG A 101 -0.28 5.05 -28.22
CA ARG A 101 1.08 5.49 -28.52
C ARG A 101 1.33 6.96 -28.15
N ARG A 102 0.35 7.84 -28.38
CA ARG A 102 0.43 9.26 -28.02
C ARG A 102 0.75 9.46 -26.53
N ILE A 103 0.11 8.66 -25.66
CA ILE A 103 0.33 8.75 -24.21
C ILE A 103 1.72 8.20 -23.84
N ILE A 104 2.11 7.07 -24.40
CA ILE A 104 3.45 6.48 -24.15
C ILE A 104 4.55 7.45 -24.58
N ASP A 105 4.48 7.90 -25.85
CA ASP A 105 5.49 8.80 -26.42
C ASP A 105 5.51 10.15 -25.68
N GLY A 106 4.36 10.67 -25.26
CA GLY A 106 4.25 11.93 -24.52
C GLY A 106 4.83 11.84 -23.11
N LEU A 107 4.58 10.76 -22.38
CA LEU A 107 5.18 10.53 -21.06
C LEU A 107 6.70 10.36 -21.18
N HIS A 108 7.20 9.61 -22.16
CA HIS A 108 8.63 9.48 -22.43
C HIS A 108 9.28 10.83 -22.80
N ALA A 109 8.62 11.64 -23.63
CA ALA A 109 9.11 12.97 -23.96
C ALA A 109 9.21 13.90 -22.74
N ALA A 110 8.36 13.67 -21.73
CA ALA A 110 8.40 14.35 -20.44
C ALA A 110 9.40 13.74 -19.43
N GLY A 111 10.15 12.69 -19.83
CA GLY A 111 11.14 12.02 -18.97
C GLY A 111 10.54 11.02 -17.97
N ILE A 112 9.27 10.65 -18.15
CA ILE A 112 8.53 9.75 -17.25
C ILE A 112 8.60 8.31 -17.80
N GLN A 113 8.96 7.35 -16.95
CA GLN A 113 8.89 5.93 -17.29
C GLN A 113 7.44 5.44 -17.41
N VAL A 114 7.16 4.60 -18.39
CA VAL A 114 5.84 3.99 -18.63
C VAL A 114 5.88 2.52 -18.29
N VAL A 115 5.30 2.16 -17.15
CA VAL A 115 5.29 0.80 -16.60
C VAL A 115 3.84 0.36 -16.40
N PRO A 116 3.18 -0.24 -17.43
CA PRO A 116 1.77 -0.55 -17.35
C PRO A 116 1.46 -1.55 -16.24
N THR A 117 0.34 -1.33 -15.57
CA THR A 117 -0.23 -2.26 -14.60
C THR A 117 -1.03 -3.35 -15.30
N VAL A 118 -0.79 -4.58 -14.87
CA VAL A 118 -1.56 -5.76 -15.27
C VAL A 118 -2.25 -6.31 -14.03
N MET A 119 -3.57 -6.17 -14.00
CA MET A 119 -4.42 -6.78 -12.97
C MET A 119 -4.69 -8.25 -13.28
N GLU A 120 -5.01 -9.04 -12.27
CA GLU A 120 -5.59 -10.34 -12.53
C GLU A 120 -7.11 -10.31 -12.36
N GLN A 121 -7.80 -10.95 -13.31
CA GLN A 121 -9.25 -11.11 -13.36
C GLN A 121 -9.63 -12.58 -13.53
N MET A 122 -8.81 -13.46 -12.98
CA MET A 122 -9.03 -14.89 -12.98
C MET A 122 -9.87 -15.32 -11.76
N LYS A 123 -10.69 -16.34 -11.92
CA LYS A 123 -11.34 -16.96 -10.76
C LYS A 123 -10.27 -17.51 -9.81
N PRO A 124 -10.46 -17.46 -8.48
CA PRO A 124 -9.45 -17.89 -7.49
C PRO A 124 -8.85 -19.28 -7.76
N GLY A 125 -9.65 -20.24 -8.17
CA GLY A 125 -9.17 -21.59 -8.50
C GLY A 125 -8.31 -21.65 -9.77
N VAL A 126 -8.57 -20.79 -10.77
CA VAL A 126 -7.77 -20.69 -11.99
C VAL A 126 -6.41 -20.05 -11.69
N LEU A 127 -6.41 -18.97 -10.92
CA LEU A 127 -5.19 -18.30 -10.48
C LEU A 127 -4.34 -19.23 -9.60
N ALA A 128 -4.93 -19.92 -8.63
CA ALA A 128 -4.22 -20.89 -7.80
C ALA A 128 -3.58 -22.01 -8.63
N ALA A 129 -4.29 -22.55 -9.62
CA ALA A 129 -3.76 -23.56 -10.53
C ALA A 129 -2.63 -23.04 -11.43
N LEU A 130 -2.67 -21.76 -11.83
CA LEU A 130 -1.59 -21.11 -12.53
C LEU A 130 -0.36 -20.98 -11.63
N LEU A 131 -0.53 -20.41 -10.43
CA LEU A 131 0.57 -20.09 -9.53
C LEU A 131 1.26 -21.35 -9.00
N THR A 132 0.54 -22.44 -8.78
CA THR A 132 1.11 -23.69 -8.28
C THR A 132 1.73 -24.60 -9.35
N SER A 133 1.53 -24.33 -10.66
CA SER A 133 2.09 -25.09 -11.77
C SER A 133 3.29 -24.37 -12.41
N PRO A 134 4.51 -24.94 -12.40
CA PRO A 134 5.66 -24.35 -13.07
C PRO A 134 5.43 -24.07 -14.55
N ASP A 135 4.80 -25.02 -15.27
CA ASP A 135 4.57 -24.89 -16.71
C ASP A 135 3.59 -23.75 -17.02
N ARG A 136 2.48 -23.65 -16.27
CA ARG A 136 1.52 -22.55 -16.44
C ARG A 136 2.12 -21.21 -16.09
N ARG A 137 2.98 -21.14 -15.06
CA ARG A 137 3.74 -19.90 -14.79
C ARG A 137 4.65 -19.52 -15.94
N ALA A 138 5.34 -20.49 -16.55
CA ALA A 138 6.20 -20.24 -17.71
C ALA A 138 5.43 -19.72 -18.92
N GLU A 139 4.25 -20.30 -19.20
CA GLU A 139 3.33 -19.82 -20.24
C GLU A 139 2.88 -18.38 -19.95
N HIS A 140 2.50 -18.11 -18.69
CA HIS A 140 2.06 -16.79 -18.26
C HIS A 140 3.14 -15.73 -18.37
N ILE A 141 4.35 -16.06 -17.95
CA ILE A 141 5.52 -15.18 -18.10
C ILE A 141 5.76 -14.83 -19.58
N THR A 142 5.58 -15.81 -20.48
CA THR A 142 5.73 -15.55 -21.91
C THR A 142 4.70 -14.52 -22.40
N ALA A 143 3.42 -14.67 -22.01
CA ALA A 143 2.38 -13.71 -22.37
C ALA A 143 2.62 -12.30 -21.82
N LEU A 144 3.16 -12.18 -20.59
CA LEU A 144 3.52 -10.90 -20.00
C LEU A 144 4.74 -10.26 -20.69
N LEU A 145 5.73 -11.05 -21.07
CA LEU A 145 6.91 -10.56 -21.81
C LEU A 145 6.52 -10.12 -23.23
N ASP A 146 5.63 -10.85 -23.91
CA ASP A 146 5.11 -10.48 -25.22
C ASP A 146 4.36 -9.14 -25.15
N LEU A 147 3.58 -8.91 -24.07
CA LEU A 147 2.94 -7.62 -23.82
C LEU A 147 4.00 -6.50 -23.71
N VAL A 148 5.01 -6.67 -22.84
CA VAL A 148 6.05 -5.64 -22.64
C VAL A 148 6.84 -5.39 -23.93
N GLY A 149 7.15 -6.44 -24.70
CA GLY A 149 7.85 -6.36 -25.98
C GLY A 149 7.02 -5.74 -27.11
N SER A 150 5.69 -5.74 -27.01
CA SER A 150 4.79 -5.24 -28.07
C SER A 150 4.73 -3.71 -28.17
N ARG A 151 5.21 -3.01 -27.16
CA ARG A 151 5.17 -1.54 -27.04
C ARG A 151 6.49 -1.03 -26.45
N ALA A 152 6.66 0.28 -26.42
CA ALA A 152 7.82 0.95 -25.83
C ALA A 152 7.69 1.07 -24.29
N TYR A 153 7.24 0.00 -23.60
CA TYR A 153 7.15 -0.01 -22.14
C TYR A 153 8.51 -0.17 -21.48
N ASP A 154 8.70 0.49 -20.33
CA ASP A 154 9.93 0.40 -19.54
C ASP A 154 9.95 -0.80 -18.59
N GLY A 155 8.81 -1.47 -18.43
CA GLY A 155 8.66 -2.61 -17.53
C GLY A 155 7.22 -3.05 -17.40
N ILE A 156 6.92 -3.66 -16.25
CA ILE A 156 5.57 -4.11 -15.88
C ILE A 156 5.33 -3.91 -14.39
N ASP A 157 4.10 -3.63 -14.02
CA ASP A 157 3.59 -3.61 -12.66
C ASP A 157 2.52 -4.71 -12.50
N LEU A 158 2.79 -5.70 -11.63
CA LEU A 158 1.87 -6.80 -11.36
C LEU A 158 0.98 -6.48 -10.17
N ASP A 159 -0.32 -6.37 -10.42
CA ASP A 159 -1.35 -6.11 -9.41
C ASP A 159 -2.31 -7.31 -9.29
N TYR A 160 -1.86 -8.37 -8.60
CA TYR A 160 -2.58 -9.63 -8.44
C TYR A 160 -3.17 -9.74 -7.04
N GLU A 161 -4.36 -9.20 -6.84
CA GLU A 161 -4.99 -9.06 -5.52
C GLU A 161 -5.76 -10.30 -5.06
N SER A 162 -6.39 -11.05 -5.96
CA SER A 162 -7.28 -12.15 -5.56
C SER A 162 -6.55 -13.36 -4.99
N ILE A 163 -5.20 -13.38 -5.04
CA ILE A 163 -4.40 -14.37 -4.33
C ILE A 163 -4.65 -14.34 -2.81
N ALA A 164 -5.05 -13.19 -2.26
CA ALA A 164 -5.38 -13.04 -0.85
C ALA A 164 -6.68 -13.79 -0.47
N SER A 165 -7.53 -14.12 -1.43
CA SER A 165 -8.81 -14.79 -1.21
C SER A 165 -8.78 -16.32 -1.36
N THR A 166 -7.60 -16.91 -1.57
CA THR A 166 -7.44 -18.37 -1.63
C THR A 166 -7.56 -18.98 -0.23
N GLY A 167 -8.19 -20.16 -0.14
CA GLY A 167 -8.39 -20.84 1.16
C GLY A 167 -7.09 -21.28 1.82
N ASP A 168 -7.11 -21.42 3.15
CA ASP A 168 -5.93 -21.71 4.00
C ASP A 168 -5.10 -22.90 3.55
N ALA A 169 -5.71 -23.96 3.02
CA ALA A 169 -5.01 -25.17 2.57
C ALA A 169 -4.07 -24.93 1.39
N THR A 170 -4.39 -23.94 0.53
CA THR A 170 -3.62 -23.61 -0.66
C THR A 170 -2.76 -22.36 -0.49
N TYR A 171 -2.98 -21.62 0.58
CA TYR A 171 -2.43 -20.28 0.83
C TYR A 171 -0.90 -20.22 0.70
N ARG A 172 -0.18 -21.14 1.33
CA ARG A 172 1.30 -21.18 1.25
C ARG A 172 1.80 -21.52 -0.15
N ALA A 173 1.17 -22.50 -0.80
CA ALA A 173 1.57 -22.90 -2.15
C ALA A 173 1.33 -21.79 -3.17
N VAL A 174 0.22 -21.05 -3.02
CA VAL A 174 -0.13 -19.92 -3.87
C VAL A 174 0.83 -18.74 -3.63
N GLY A 175 1.15 -18.41 -2.38
CA GLY A 175 2.13 -17.37 -2.05
C GLY A 175 3.52 -17.68 -2.60
N ALA A 176 4.00 -18.91 -2.39
CA ALA A 176 5.28 -19.36 -2.96
C ALA A 176 5.25 -19.37 -4.50
N GLY A 177 4.12 -19.75 -5.10
CA GLY A 177 3.92 -19.71 -6.54
C GLY A 177 3.93 -18.29 -7.12
N TYR A 178 3.30 -17.34 -6.43
CA TYR A 178 3.36 -15.92 -6.81
C TYR A 178 4.79 -15.38 -6.71
N THR A 179 5.47 -15.65 -5.62
CA THR A 179 6.88 -15.27 -5.45
C THR A 179 7.76 -15.85 -6.55
N ALA A 180 7.53 -17.11 -6.95
CA ALA A 180 8.26 -17.72 -8.06
C ALA A 180 7.93 -17.06 -9.41
N LEU A 181 6.64 -16.72 -9.65
CA LEU A 181 6.22 -15.96 -10.85
C LEU A 181 6.96 -14.62 -10.94
N VAL A 182 6.93 -13.83 -9.87
CA VAL A 182 7.57 -12.50 -9.84
C VAL A 182 9.07 -12.63 -10.02
N ARG A 183 9.74 -13.57 -9.32
CA ARG A 183 11.18 -13.79 -9.46
C ARG A 183 11.58 -14.11 -10.90
N ASP A 184 10.89 -15.06 -11.52
CA ASP A 184 11.25 -15.57 -12.85
C ASP A 184 10.92 -14.53 -13.94
N LEU A 185 9.81 -13.77 -13.77
CA LEU A 185 9.46 -12.65 -14.65
C LEU A 185 10.45 -11.50 -14.52
N CYS A 186 10.73 -11.03 -13.30
CA CYS A 186 11.67 -9.93 -13.06
C CYS A 186 13.06 -10.26 -13.61
N SER A 187 13.55 -11.48 -13.39
CA SER A 187 14.83 -11.93 -13.95
C SER A 187 14.90 -11.79 -15.47
N ARG A 188 13.83 -12.14 -16.19
CA ARG A 188 13.76 -12.01 -17.65
C ARG A 188 13.62 -10.56 -18.10
N LEU A 189 12.84 -9.74 -17.39
CA LEU A 189 12.72 -8.31 -17.67
C LEU A 189 14.04 -7.58 -17.47
N HIS A 190 14.77 -7.87 -16.39
CA HIS A 190 16.09 -7.30 -16.12
C HIS A 190 17.11 -7.65 -17.22
N ALA A 191 17.05 -8.87 -17.77
CA ALA A 191 17.89 -9.25 -18.91
C ALA A 191 17.59 -8.43 -20.19
N LEU A 192 16.38 -7.83 -20.26
CA LEU A 192 15.95 -6.92 -21.35
C LEU A 192 16.15 -5.44 -20.98
N GLY A 193 16.73 -5.11 -19.82
CA GLY A 193 16.86 -3.75 -19.31
C GLY A 193 15.54 -3.11 -18.89
N LYS A 194 14.52 -3.92 -18.55
CA LYS A 194 13.17 -3.49 -18.14
C LYS A 194 13.00 -3.63 -16.64
N VAL A 195 12.20 -2.74 -16.04
CA VAL A 195 11.87 -2.82 -14.60
C VAL A 195 10.67 -3.74 -14.33
N CYS A 196 10.60 -4.22 -13.08
CA CYS A 196 9.58 -5.15 -12.63
C CYS A 196 9.06 -4.72 -11.26
N PHE A 197 7.79 -4.36 -11.18
CA PHE A 197 7.14 -3.93 -9.94
C PHE A 197 6.13 -4.97 -9.49
N ALA A 198 5.96 -5.09 -8.18
CA ALA A 198 4.95 -5.94 -7.56
C ALA A 198 4.06 -5.07 -6.66
N THR A 199 2.80 -4.94 -7.06
CA THR A 199 1.75 -4.30 -6.25
C THR A 199 1.12 -5.33 -5.34
N VAL A 200 1.01 -5.00 -4.05
CA VAL A 200 0.61 -5.92 -2.98
C VAL A 200 -0.30 -5.25 -1.97
N ASN A 201 -1.18 -6.03 -1.36
CA ASN A 201 -1.94 -5.56 -0.21
C ASN A 201 -1.04 -5.39 1.03
N PRO A 202 -1.40 -4.50 1.96
CA PRO A 202 -0.61 -4.25 3.15
C PRO A 202 -0.56 -5.48 4.06
N LYS A 203 0.64 -5.76 4.58
CA LYS A 203 0.88 -6.83 5.54
C LYS A 203 0.78 -6.29 6.96
N THR A 204 -0.20 -6.77 7.70
CA THR A 204 -0.43 -6.44 9.10
C THR A 204 -0.35 -7.71 9.98
N ALA A 205 -0.73 -7.62 11.24
CA ALA A 205 -0.82 -8.79 12.11
C ALA A 205 -1.80 -9.85 11.57
N THR A 206 -2.86 -9.43 10.88
CA THR A 206 -3.99 -10.27 10.45
C THR A 206 -4.16 -10.39 8.95
N THR A 207 -3.58 -9.50 8.15
CA THR A 207 -3.77 -9.42 6.70
C THR A 207 -2.45 -9.57 5.93
N GLY A 208 -2.54 -9.76 4.63
CA GLY A 208 -1.41 -9.69 3.70
C GLY A 208 -0.36 -10.81 3.83
N ARG A 209 -0.64 -11.88 4.58
CA ARG A 209 0.34 -12.95 4.86
C ARG A 209 0.73 -13.78 3.65
N VAL A 210 -0.04 -13.74 2.57
CA VAL A 210 0.24 -14.46 1.31
C VAL A 210 1.44 -13.86 0.58
N TRP A 211 1.68 -12.55 0.71
CA TRP A 211 2.81 -11.89 0.08
C TRP A 211 4.09 -12.09 0.91
N GLU A 212 5.05 -12.77 0.33
CA GLU A 212 6.36 -12.99 0.93
C GLU A 212 7.25 -11.76 0.71
N TYR A 213 7.05 -10.72 1.52
CA TYR A 213 7.68 -9.39 1.37
C TYR A 213 9.20 -9.47 1.20
N GLY A 214 9.88 -10.29 2.02
CA GLY A 214 11.33 -10.43 1.91
C GLY A 214 11.77 -10.98 0.56
N SER A 215 11.09 -11.99 0.05
CA SER A 215 11.37 -12.59 -1.24
C SER A 215 11.06 -11.63 -2.41
N LEU A 216 9.92 -10.93 -2.33
CA LEU A 216 9.54 -9.92 -3.34
C LEU A 216 10.53 -8.76 -3.35
N GLY A 217 10.94 -8.25 -2.19
CA GLY A 217 11.91 -7.17 -2.06
C GLY A 217 13.29 -7.52 -2.61
N GLN A 218 13.67 -8.80 -2.65
CA GLN A 218 14.93 -9.22 -3.26
C GLN A 218 14.90 -9.13 -4.79
N VAL A 219 13.77 -9.42 -5.42
CA VAL A 219 13.70 -9.64 -6.88
C VAL A 219 13.04 -8.49 -7.64
N ALA A 220 12.04 -7.82 -7.08
CA ALA A 220 11.38 -6.68 -7.70
C ALA A 220 12.22 -5.39 -7.56
N ASP A 221 12.07 -4.47 -8.51
CA ASP A 221 12.66 -3.12 -8.40
C ASP A 221 11.87 -2.25 -7.43
N ARG A 222 10.57 -2.45 -7.36
CA ARG A 222 9.66 -1.83 -6.39
C ARG A 222 8.65 -2.84 -5.87
N VAL A 223 8.36 -2.73 -4.57
CA VAL A 223 7.19 -3.36 -3.93
C VAL A 223 6.24 -2.22 -3.56
N ARG A 224 5.13 -2.15 -4.28
CA ARG A 224 4.09 -1.13 -4.11
C ARG A 224 3.06 -1.62 -3.12
N ILE A 225 2.95 -0.96 -1.98
CA ILE A 225 2.03 -1.36 -0.92
C ILE A 225 0.78 -0.49 -1.00
N MET A 226 -0.37 -1.08 -1.30
CA MET A 226 -1.67 -0.39 -1.37
C MET A 226 -2.16 -0.02 0.03
N ALA A 227 -1.54 0.99 0.64
CA ALA A 227 -1.81 1.41 2.01
C ALA A 227 -3.08 2.29 2.12
N TYR A 228 -4.16 1.82 1.52
CA TYR A 228 -5.50 2.44 1.52
C TYR A 228 -6.58 1.36 1.58
N ASN A 229 -7.86 1.78 1.64
CA ASN A 229 -8.99 0.88 1.89
C ASN A 229 -8.95 0.18 3.25
N LEU A 230 -8.45 0.86 4.30
CA LEU A 230 -8.63 0.39 5.68
C LEU A 230 -10.12 0.23 5.98
N HIS A 231 -10.94 1.20 5.57
CA HIS A 231 -12.37 1.07 5.35
C HIS A 231 -12.66 1.21 3.85
N TYR A 232 -13.55 0.40 3.32
CA TYR A 232 -13.82 0.27 1.88
C TYR A 232 -15.32 0.27 1.60
N ALA A 233 -15.70 0.39 0.33
CA ALA A 233 -17.07 0.65 -0.10
C ALA A 233 -18.16 -0.23 0.53
N THR A 234 -17.91 -1.53 0.70
CA THR A 234 -18.88 -2.49 1.25
C THR A 234 -18.68 -2.76 2.74
N GLY A 235 -17.76 -2.04 3.39
CA GLY A 235 -17.52 -2.10 4.83
C GLY A 235 -18.26 -0.99 5.60
N THR A 236 -17.95 -0.89 6.89
CA THR A 236 -18.46 0.20 7.73
C THR A 236 -17.78 1.52 7.39
N PRO A 237 -18.47 2.68 7.53
CA PRO A 237 -17.86 4.00 7.38
C PRO A 237 -16.60 4.16 8.24
N GLY A 238 -15.58 4.78 7.69
CA GLY A 238 -14.32 5.02 8.39
C GLY A 238 -13.20 5.50 7.47
N PRO A 239 -12.01 5.80 8.04
CA PRO A 239 -10.89 6.34 7.30
C PRO A 239 -10.32 5.34 6.29
N LEU A 240 -9.88 5.84 5.11
CA LEU A 240 -9.21 5.03 4.09
C LEU A 240 -7.85 4.55 4.55
N SER A 241 -7.21 5.32 5.42
CA SER A 241 -5.90 5.05 6.02
C SER A 241 -5.81 5.74 7.37
N SER A 242 -4.75 5.47 8.13
CA SER A 242 -4.45 6.20 9.36
C SER A 242 -2.96 6.20 9.67
N THR A 243 -2.50 7.17 10.45
CA THR A 243 -1.09 7.23 10.88
C THR A 243 -0.66 5.97 11.64
N ALA A 244 -1.54 5.42 12.48
CA ALA A 244 -1.28 4.19 13.24
C ALA A 244 -1.19 2.96 12.32
N TRP A 245 -2.05 2.88 11.32
CA TRP A 245 -2.02 1.79 10.35
C TRP A 245 -0.81 1.87 9.42
N TYR A 246 -0.42 3.07 9.00
CA TYR A 246 0.84 3.28 8.28
C TYR A 246 2.05 2.83 9.10
N ASP A 247 2.08 3.14 10.40
CA ASP A 247 3.13 2.69 11.30
C ASP A 247 3.20 1.15 11.38
N GLU A 248 2.06 0.47 11.49
CA GLU A 248 2.01 -1.00 11.51
C GLU A 248 2.52 -1.60 10.20
N ILE A 249 2.07 -1.07 9.05
CA ILE A 249 2.49 -1.53 7.71
C ILE A 249 4.00 -1.33 7.54
N LEU A 250 4.50 -0.12 7.80
CA LEU A 250 5.90 0.23 7.56
C LEU A 250 6.86 -0.49 8.48
N ARG A 251 6.51 -0.70 9.74
CA ARG A 251 7.31 -1.51 10.67
C ARG A 251 7.54 -2.92 10.16
N ARG A 252 6.55 -3.53 9.50
CA ARG A 252 6.68 -4.85 8.88
C ARG A 252 7.41 -4.78 7.55
N ALA A 253 7.04 -3.84 6.69
CA ALA A 253 7.62 -3.72 5.37
C ALA A 253 9.13 -3.46 5.43
N THR A 254 9.57 -2.52 6.27
CA THR A 254 11.01 -2.16 6.40
C THR A 254 11.83 -3.23 7.11
N ALA A 255 11.20 -4.16 7.82
CA ALA A 255 11.90 -5.32 8.39
C ALA A 255 12.17 -6.42 7.35
N GLU A 256 11.44 -6.44 6.22
CA GLU A 256 11.49 -7.49 5.23
C GLU A 256 11.98 -6.99 3.84
N ILE A 257 11.70 -5.74 3.47
CA ILE A 257 11.99 -5.16 2.16
C ILE A 257 13.06 -4.07 2.31
N PRO A 258 14.08 -4.01 1.45
CA PRO A 258 14.99 -2.86 1.38
C PRO A 258 14.19 -1.56 1.21
N VAL A 259 14.47 -0.57 2.05
CA VAL A 259 13.65 0.65 2.18
C VAL A 259 13.53 1.40 0.85
N GLU A 260 14.60 1.44 0.07
CA GLU A 260 14.64 2.08 -1.24
C GLU A 260 13.75 1.42 -2.30
N LYS A 261 13.30 0.19 -2.05
CA LYS A 261 12.39 -0.54 -2.94
C LYS A 261 10.91 -0.43 -2.54
N ILE A 262 10.62 0.09 -1.35
CA ILE A 262 9.23 0.29 -0.91
C ILE A 262 8.67 1.51 -1.59
N GLU A 263 7.52 1.37 -2.27
CA GLU A 263 6.64 2.47 -2.68
C GLU A 263 5.34 2.39 -1.87
N MET A 264 5.10 3.43 -1.06
CA MET A 264 3.88 3.49 -0.25
C MET A 264 2.74 4.10 -1.03
N GLY A 265 1.64 3.34 -1.18
CA GLY A 265 0.44 3.77 -1.87
C GLY A 265 -0.29 4.86 -1.10
N LEU A 266 -0.55 5.98 -1.76
CA LEU A 266 -1.30 7.12 -1.24
C LEU A 266 -2.64 7.21 -1.95
N PRO A 267 -3.77 7.24 -1.23
CA PRO A 267 -5.08 7.43 -1.86
C PRO A 267 -5.31 8.92 -2.22
N ALA A 268 -6.00 9.14 -3.35
CA ALA A 268 -6.51 10.44 -3.76
C ALA A 268 -8.03 10.38 -3.98
N TYR A 269 -8.74 9.69 -3.11
CA TYR A 269 -10.17 9.44 -3.24
C TYR A 269 -10.84 9.29 -1.87
N GLY A 270 -12.14 9.05 -1.88
CA GLY A 270 -12.97 8.83 -0.73
C GLY A 270 -14.17 7.94 -1.00
N TRP A 271 -14.84 7.60 0.06
CA TRP A 271 -16.09 6.86 0.07
C TRP A 271 -17.19 7.65 0.76
N ASP A 272 -18.40 7.61 0.20
CA ASP A 272 -19.60 8.26 0.70
C ASP A 272 -20.65 7.21 1.03
N TRP A 273 -20.80 6.85 2.30
CA TRP A 273 -21.72 5.84 2.80
C TRP A 273 -23.07 6.46 3.17
N ALA A 274 -24.17 5.79 2.81
CA ALA A 274 -25.50 6.11 3.29
C ALA A 274 -25.80 5.30 4.55
N GLU A 275 -26.29 5.94 5.62
CA GLU A 275 -26.67 5.26 6.85
C GLU A 275 -27.86 4.31 6.60
N GLY A 276 -27.76 3.10 7.14
CA GLY A 276 -28.80 2.08 7.01
C GLY A 276 -28.97 1.47 5.61
N SER A 277 -28.05 1.75 4.67
CA SER A 277 -28.07 1.14 3.33
C SER A 277 -27.19 -0.11 3.28
N ASP A 278 -27.70 -1.15 2.64
CA ASP A 278 -26.92 -2.34 2.27
C ASP A 278 -26.17 -2.15 0.94
N GLU A 279 -26.37 -1.02 0.25
CA GLU A 279 -25.61 -0.66 -0.93
C GLU A 279 -24.20 -0.20 -0.54
N GLY A 280 -23.22 -0.52 -1.37
CA GLY A 280 -21.85 -0.04 -1.15
C GLY A 280 -21.77 1.50 -1.23
N ALA A 281 -20.75 2.06 -0.59
CA ALA A 281 -20.48 3.50 -0.64
C ALA A 281 -20.22 3.98 -2.07
N ARG A 282 -20.58 5.24 -2.34
CA ARG A 282 -20.25 5.92 -3.60
C ARG A 282 -18.77 6.30 -3.59
N HIS A 283 -18.09 6.05 -4.69
CA HIS A 283 -16.71 6.54 -4.89
C HIS A 283 -16.72 8.05 -5.18
N LEU A 284 -15.81 8.76 -4.52
CA LEU A 284 -15.52 10.17 -4.79
C LEU A 284 -14.01 10.32 -5.06
N THR A 285 -13.63 11.18 -6.01
CA THR A 285 -12.24 11.66 -6.06
C THR A 285 -12.00 12.64 -4.90
N SER A 286 -10.76 12.88 -4.50
CA SER A 286 -10.45 13.88 -3.45
C SER A 286 -11.01 15.25 -3.80
N LYS A 287 -10.77 15.71 -5.03
CA LYS A 287 -11.36 16.97 -5.53
C LYS A 287 -12.89 16.94 -5.51
N GLY A 288 -13.51 15.81 -5.85
CA GLY A 288 -14.97 15.65 -5.81
C GLY A 288 -15.54 15.67 -4.40
N ALA A 289 -14.83 15.12 -3.41
CA ALA A 289 -15.21 15.16 -2.01
C ALA A 289 -15.18 16.60 -1.45
N GLU A 290 -14.15 17.39 -1.79
CA GLU A 290 -14.07 18.80 -1.40
C GLU A 290 -15.21 19.63 -2.03
N VAL A 291 -15.49 19.42 -3.33
CA VAL A 291 -16.63 20.09 -4.00
C VAL A 291 -17.95 19.73 -3.32
N LEU A 292 -18.15 18.46 -2.98
CA LEU A 292 -19.36 18.02 -2.25
C LEU A 292 -19.44 18.67 -0.86
N ARG A 293 -18.32 18.66 -0.11
CA ARG A 293 -18.24 19.26 1.23
C ARG A 293 -18.66 20.73 1.23
N GLU A 294 -18.15 21.50 0.27
CA GLU A 294 -18.50 22.91 0.10
C GLU A 294 -19.97 23.09 -0.32
N ALA A 295 -20.47 22.27 -1.24
CA ALA A 295 -21.84 22.35 -1.72
C ALA A 295 -22.88 22.08 -0.62
N VAL A 296 -22.54 21.28 0.41
CA VAL A 296 -23.40 20.97 1.54
C VAL A 296 -23.08 21.79 2.80
N ASP A 297 -22.18 22.78 2.68
CA ASP A 297 -21.70 23.65 3.77
C ASP A 297 -21.19 22.87 5.00
N ALA A 298 -20.56 21.72 4.76
CA ALA A 298 -20.00 20.92 5.84
C ALA A 298 -18.63 21.47 6.29
N PRO A 299 -18.39 21.57 7.62
CA PRO A 299 -17.08 22.04 8.11
C PRO A 299 -15.98 21.04 7.72
N TYR A 300 -14.79 21.59 7.44
CA TYR A 300 -13.60 20.77 7.31
C TYR A 300 -13.09 20.32 8.68
N GLY A 301 -12.66 19.06 8.78
CA GLY A 301 -12.03 18.54 9.98
C GLY A 301 -11.26 17.25 9.71
N LEU A 302 -10.08 17.13 10.31
CA LEU A 302 -9.34 15.87 10.39
C LEU A 302 -9.82 15.09 11.62
N ASP A 303 -10.08 13.80 11.46
CA ASP A 303 -10.28 12.93 12.60
C ASP A 303 -8.99 12.86 13.44
N PRO A 304 -9.06 13.17 14.75
CA PRO A 304 -7.84 13.24 15.58
C PRO A 304 -7.06 11.93 15.66
N ALA A 305 -7.74 10.77 15.54
CA ALA A 305 -7.11 9.46 15.67
C ALA A 305 -6.44 8.99 14.38
N SER A 306 -7.12 9.15 13.25
CA SER A 306 -6.64 8.69 11.94
C SER A 306 -5.87 9.75 11.17
N GLN A 307 -6.10 11.04 11.47
CA GLN A 307 -5.61 12.17 10.68
C GLN A 307 -6.14 12.15 9.23
N THR A 308 -7.37 11.64 9.06
CA THR A 308 -8.06 11.56 7.77
C THR A 308 -9.25 12.50 7.77
N PRO A 309 -9.49 13.30 6.72
CA PRO A 309 -10.63 14.19 6.65
C PRO A 309 -11.93 13.44 6.47
N HIS A 310 -12.98 13.95 7.10
CA HIS A 310 -14.34 13.40 7.02
C HIS A 310 -15.38 14.48 7.27
N PHE A 311 -16.59 14.24 6.79
CA PHE A 311 -17.77 15.04 7.10
C PHE A 311 -19.05 14.22 6.98
N THR A 312 -20.14 14.75 7.52
CA THR A 312 -21.48 14.19 7.38
C THR A 312 -22.42 15.22 6.78
N TYR A 313 -23.42 14.75 6.03
CA TYR A 313 -24.45 15.60 5.45
C TYR A 313 -25.76 14.82 5.31
N GLN A 314 -26.83 15.48 4.89
CA GLN A 314 -28.12 14.84 4.61
C GLN A 314 -28.46 14.93 3.12
N GLU A 315 -28.89 13.79 2.56
CA GLU A 315 -29.37 13.70 1.18
C GLU A 315 -30.68 12.90 1.16
N GLY A 316 -31.78 13.53 0.75
CA GLY A 316 -33.09 12.86 0.65
C GLY A 316 -33.62 12.29 1.98
N GLY A 317 -33.26 12.89 3.12
CA GLY A 317 -33.64 12.42 4.46
C GLY A 317 -32.73 11.33 5.03
N THR A 318 -31.70 10.90 4.30
CA THR A 318 -30.71 9.93 4.74
C THR A 318 -29.44 10.66 5.19
N VAL A 319 -28.89 10.29 6.34
CA VAL A 319 -27.55 10.74 6.78
C VAL A 319 -26.50 10.03 5.96
N ARG A 320 -25.54 10.78 5.48
CA ARG A 320 -24.40 10.27 4.72
C ARG A 320 -23.11 10.67 5.40
N THR A 321 -22.12 9.77 5.36
CA THR A 321 -20.81 9.96 5.95
C THR A 321 -19.75 9.81 4.87
N VAL A 322 -18.95 10.84 4.68
CA VAL A 322 -17.84 10.87 3.73
C VAL A 322 -16.52 10.78 4.49
N TRP A 323 -15.66 9.86 4.08
CA TRP A 323 -14.24 9.82 4.44
C TRP A 323 -13.43 9.84 3.15
N TYR A 324 -12.42 10.68 3.09
CA TYR A 324 -11.61 10.86 1.88
C TYR A 324 -10.17 11.23 2.25
N GLN A 325 -9.27 11.27 1.29
CA GLN A 325 -7.90 11.71 1.52
C GLN A 325 -7.61 12.93 0.65
N ASP A 326 -7.28 14.04 1.28
CA ASP A 326 -6.84 15.28 0.64
C ASP A 326 -5.35 15.56 0.89
N ALA A 327 -4.86 16.71 0.41
CA ALA A 327 -3.48 17.13 0.60
C ALA A 327 -3.13 17.29 2.10
N ARG A 328 -4.03 17.83 2.93
CA ARG A 328 -3.81 18.07 4.36
C ARG A 328 -3.76 16.76 5.14
N GLY A 329 -4.65 15.83 4.84
CA GLY A 329 -4.63 14.48 5.41
C GLY A 329 -3.36 13.72 4.99
N THR A 330 -2.96 13.85 3.73
CA THR A 330 -1.69 13.27 3.25
C THR A 330 -0.50 13.90 3.96
N GLU A 331 -0.44 15.22 4.08
CA GLU A 331 0.63 15.93 4.82
C GLU A 331 0.75 15.43 6.27
N ALA A 332 -0.36 15.15 6.94
CA ALA A 332 -0.36 14.59 8.29
C ALA A 332 0.17 13.13 8.36
N HIS A 333 0.06 12.37 7.28
CA HIS A 333 0.52 10.99 7.21
C HIS A 333 2.00 10.85 6.80
N LEU A 334 2.55 11.76 5.98
CA LEU A 334 3.92 11.67 5.46
C LEU A 334 5.02 11.57 6.53
N PRO A 335 4.93 12.21 7.72
CA PRO A 335 5.93 12.04 8.78
C PRO A 335 6.10 10.60 9.25
N VAL A 336 5.05 9.76 9.11
CA VAL A 336 5.17 8.33 9.42
C VAL A 336 6.12 7.65 8.44
N LEU A 337 5.98 7.91 7.13
CA LEU A 337 6.88 7.36 6.10
C LEU A 337 8.32 7.79 6.35
N SER A 338 8.52 9.08 6.65
CA SER A 338 9.84 9.67 6.90
C SER A 338 10.56 9.04 8.09
N ARG A 339 9.84 8.68 9.17
CA ARG A 339 10.40 7.96 10.33
C ARG A 339 11.01 6.61 9.96
N TYR A 340 10.45 5.95 8.96
CA TYR A 340 10.94 4.67 8.46
C TYR A 340 11.93 4.81 7.28
N GLY A 341 12.28 6.04 6.87
CA GLY A 341 13.16 6.32 5.74
C GLY A 341 12.53 6.01 4.39
N VAL A 342 11.21 5.85 4.31
CA VAL A 342 10.50 5.58 3.06
C VAL A 342 10.16 6.89 2.36
N HIS A 343 10.80 7.13 1.23
CA HIS A 343 10.64 8.34 0.42
C HIS A 343 9.91 8.11 -0.89
N ASN A 344 9.78 6.86 -1.34
CA ASN A 344 9.05 6.54 -2.57
C ASN A 344 7.56 6.38 -2.27
N THR A 345 6.74 7.02 -3.08
CA THR A 345 5.28 6.98 -2.97
C THR A 345 4.66 6.69 -4.34
N VAL A 346 3.50 6.07 -4.34
CA VAL A 346 2.70 5.86 -5.55
C VAL A 346 1.26 6.31 -5.31
N LEU A 347 0.77 7.20 -6.18
CA LEU A 347 -0.55 7.83 -6.05
C LEU A 347 -1.64 6.99 -6.73
N TRP A 348 -2.71 6.68 -6.01
CA TRP A 348 -3.96 6.15 -6.57
C TRP A 348 -5.06 7.22 -6.47
N ALA A 349 -5.35 7.97 -7.55
CA ALA A 349 -4.72 7.92 -8.85
C ALA A 349 -4.64 9.35 -9.43
N LEU A 350 -3.92 9.51 -10.54
CA LEU A 350 -3.85 10.77 -11.29
C LEU A 350 -5.25 11.28 -11.67
N ASP A 351 -5.44 12.60 -11.64
CA ASP A 351 -6.70 13.31 -11.87
C ASP A 351 -7.76 13.12 -10.76
N PHE A 352 -7.42 12.43 -9.66
CA PHE A 352 -8.33 12.27 -8.51
C PHE A 352 -8.00 13.22 -7.36
N GLU A 353 -6.74 13.60 -7.23
CA GLU A 353 -6.21 14.39 -6.13
C GLU A 353 -6.74 15.81 -6.13
N ASP A 354 -6.69 16.43 -4.95
CA ASP A 354 -6.87 17.87 -4.86
C ASP A 354 -5.60 18.63 -5.27
N PRO A 355 -5.73 19.88 -5.75
CA PRO A 355 -4.60 20.65 -6.30
C PRO A 355 -3.44 20.88 -5.32
N GLY A 356 -3.67 20.76 -4.01
CA GLY A 356 -2.65 20.97 -2.98
C GLY A 356 -1.67 19.82 -2.83
N LEU A 357 -2.02 18.62 -3.31
CA LEU A 357 -1.26 17.39 -3.04
C LEU A 357 0.18 17.47 -3.58
N TRP A 358 0.36 17.94 -4.80
CA TRP A 358 1.67 18.05 -5.43
C TRP A 358 2.63 18.95 -4.65
N SER A 359 2.11 20.07 -4.11
CA SER A 359 2.89 20.94 -3.22
C SER A 359 3.29 20.26 -1.92
N VAL A 360 2.44 19.39 -1.37
CA VAL A 360 2.74 18.58 -0.17
C VAL A 360 3.86 17.58 -0.48
N LEU A 361 3.75 16.84 -1.58
CA LEU A 361 4.74 15.83 -1.98
C LEU A 361 6.12 16.44 -2.27
N ALA A 362 6.14 17.62 -2.91
CA ALA A 362 7.38 18.35 -3.22
C ALA A 362 8.14 18.81 -1.97
N ARG A 363 7.45 19.12 -0.86
CA ARG A 363 8.11 19.55 0.39
C ARG A 363 8.85 18.42 1.11
N GLY A 364 8.59 17.18 0.79
CA GLY A 364 9.30 16.04 1.36
C GLY A 364 9.00 15.78 2.83
N ALA A 365 7.86 16.21 3.34
CA ALA A 365 7.49 16.20 4.78
C ALA A 365 7.64 14.83 5.45
#